data_e866b3594bf7e4b3d8fd2e92d8871fdc
#
_entry.id   e866b3594bf7e4b3d8fd2e92d8871fdc
#
_cell.length_a   1.000
_cell.length_b   1.000
_cell.length_c   1.000
_cell.angle_alpha   90.00
_cell.angle_beta   90.00
_cell.angle_gamma   90.00
#
_symmetry.space_group_name_H-M   'P 1'
#
loop_
_entity.id
_entity.type
_entity.pdbx_description
1 polymer ?
#
loop_
_entity_poly.entity_id
_entity_poly.type
_entity_poly.pdbx_seq_one_letter_code
_entity_poly.pdbx_strand_id
1 'polypeptide(L)'
;MKFVLTGSLGHIGLPLTKRLVADGHEVVVISSSEKRIPAIEKLGATAKVGNMLDEKFLTQALTDAAGAYLMTSFAHAADLGTPEQISKIVGGTYARAVKRSGVKNIVNLSSVGADQGPEVGTLHMYQNIEQTLNEVDDISLTHIRPTSMYYNLFGHIASIKQSGAIYESYSGDVFNSYVSPDDIAPVIADRLENPEFGTNVEYVASDEKTGNQLAEILGDAIGKKIEWVQISDSQKLQGLTNSGIPETLATGLTQMGAAHMLNSFYHDYKENRPILGKTKLTDFAQNEFLTAYNK
;
A
#
# COMPACT_ATOMS: atom_id res chain seq x y z
N MET A 1 6.33 -17.93 -17.07
CA MET A 1 5.47 -16.85 -17.62
C MET A 1 6.22 -15.53 -17.50
N LYS A 2 5.81 -14.48 -18.23
CA LYS A 2 6.38 -13.13 -18.11
C LYS A 2 5.44 -12.25 -17.28
N PHE A 3 5.93 -11.68 -16.19
CA PHE A 3 5.19 -10.74 -15.35
C PHE A 3 5.84 -9.35 -15.34
N VAL A 4 5.01 -8.30 -15.34
CA VAL A 4 5.47 -6.91 -15.29
C VAL A 4 5.02 -6.27 -13.98
N LEU A 5 5.98 -5.72 -13.23
CA LEU A 5 5.76 -5.13 -11.91
C LEU A 5 6.04 -3.63 -11.95
N THR A 6 5.07 -2.80 -11.55
CA THR A 6 5.29 -1.37 -11.31
C THR A 6 5.81 -1.11 -9.90
N GLY A 7 6.36 0.07 -9.62
CA GLY A 7 6.77 0.49 -8.27
C GLY A 7 8.17 0.08 -7.85
N SER A 8 8.98 -0.42 -8.80
CA SER A 8 10.39 -0.75 -8.55
C SER A 8 10.58 -1.79 -7.43
N LEU A 9 11.72 -1.77 -6.75
CA LEU A 9 12.02 -2.57 -5.56
C LEU A 9 11.59 -1.86 -4.27
N GLY A 10 10.30 -1.46 -4.21
CA GLY A 10 9.69 -0.94 -3.00
C GLY A 10 9.42 -2.04 -1.96
N HIS A 11 8.72 -1.69 -0.88
CA HIS A 11 8.44 -2.62 0.23
C HIS A 11 7.75 -3.93 -0.22
N ILE A 12 6.83 -3.85 -1.18
CA ILE A 12 6.15 -5.02 -1.75
C ILE A 12 6.88 -5.53 -2.99
N GLY A 13 7.35 -4.62 -3.85
CA GLY A 13 8.01 -4.98 -5.12
C GLY A 13 9.25 -5.86 -4.95
N LEU A 14 10.04 -5.63 -3.90
CA LEU A 14 11.24 -6.43 -3.63
C LEU A 14 10.91 -7.89 -3.28
N PRO A 15 10.10 -8.21 -2.26
CA PRO A 15 9.73 -9.60 -1.95
C PRO A 15 8.94 -10.25 -3.09
N LEU A 16 8.08 -9.52 -3.80
CA LEU A 16 7.34 -10.03 -4.95
C LEU A 16 8.28 -10.42 -6.10
N THR A 17 9.26 -9.56 -6.44
CA THR A 17 10.25 -9.87 -7.46
C THR A 17 11.04 -11.12 -7.12
N LYS A 18 11.53 -11.23 -5.88
CA LYS A 18 12.27 -12.41 -5.40
C LYS A 18 11.44 -13.69 -5.52
N ARG A 19 10.17 -13.62 -5.13
CA ARG A 19 9.25 -14.76 -5.16
C ARG A 19 9.05 -15.25 -6.61
N LEU A 20 8.62 -14.37 -7.52
CA LEU A 20 8.32 -14.73 -8.90
C LEU A 20 9.56 -15.22 -9.67
N VAL A 21 10.74 -14.65 -9.40
CA VAL A 21 12.00 -15.14 -9.98
C VAL A 21 12.35 -16.52 -9.44
N ALA A 22 12.18 -16.77 -8.14
CA ALA A 22 12.42 -18.08 -7.53
C ALA A 22 11.47 -19.16 -8.06
N ASP A 23 10.25 -18.78 -8.43
CA ASP A 23 9.25 -19.65 -9.05
C ASP A 23 9.50 -19.87 -10.56
N GLY A 24 10.61 -19.33 -11.10
CA GLY A 24 11.07 -19.56 -12.48
C GLY A 24 10.38 -18.70 -13.53
N HIS A 25 9.84 -17.56 -13.15
CA HIS A 25 9.21 -16.63 -14.07
C HIS A 25 10.17 -15.58 -14.63
N GLU A 26 9.90 -15.11 -15.84
CA GLU A 26 10.49 -13.90 -16.39
C GLU A 26 9.81 -12.69 -15.72
N VAL A 27 10.59 -11.89 -14.99
CA VAL A 27 10.08 -10.74 -14.25
C VAL A 27 10.67 -9.45 -14.81
N VAL A 28 9.80 -8.54 -15.23
CA VAL A 28 10.16 -7.17 -15.66
C VAL A 28 9.75 -6.20 -14.59
N VAL A 29 10.70 -5.45 -14.03
CA VAL A 29 10.46 -4.46 -12.99
C VAL A 29 10.58 -3.05 -13.57
N ILE A 30 9.50 -2.29 -13.54
CA ILE A 30 9.48 -0.88 -13.96
C ILE A 30 10.02 -0.01 -12.83
N SER A 31 11.00 0.83 -13.15
CA SER A 31 11.59 1.81 -12.24
C SER A 31 11.73 3.17 -12.91
N SER A 32 11.53 4.25 -12.17
CA SER A 32 11.79 5.60 -12.65
C SER A 32 13.28 6.00 -12.59
N SER A 33 14.15 5.13 -12.03
CA SER A 33 15.55 5.45 -11.79
C SER A 33 16.48 4.38 -12.32
N GLU A 34 17.42 4.78 -13.20
CA GLU A 34 18.51 3.93 -13.69
C GLU A 34 19.40 3.36 -12.57
N LYS A 35 19.51 4.07 -11.44
CA LYS A 35 20.27 3.60 -10.27
C LYS A 35 19.75 2.30 -9.69
N ARG A 36 18.53 1.91 -10.01
CA ARG A 36 17.92 0.65 -9.55
C ARG A 36 18.24 -0.54 -10.45
N ILE A 37 18.75 -0.34 -11.68
CA ILE A 37 19.07 -1.41 -12.64
C ILE A 37 19.93 -2.49 -12.01
N PRO A 38 21.11 -2.20 -11.41
CA PRO A 38 21.96 -3.26 -10.87
C PRO A 38 21.30 -4.08 -9.77
N ALA A 39 20.46 -3.44 -8.95
CA ALA A 39 19.76 -4.15 -7.88
C ALA A 39 18.64 -5.06 -8.41
N ILE A 40 17.93 -4.64 -9.47
CA ILE A 40 16.87 -5.43 -10.11
C ILE A 40 17.52 -6.65 -10.84
N GLU A 41 18.57 -6.43 -11.62
CA GLU A 41 19.25 -7.49 -12.38
C GLU A 41 19.94 -8.50 -11.46
N LYS A 42 20.45 -8.06 -10.32
CA LYS A 42 21.01 -8.95 -9.29
C LYS A 42 19.99 -9.95 -8.74
N LEU A 43 18.71 -9.62 -8.78
CA LEU A 43 17.62 -10.52 -8.39
C LEU A 43 17.25 -11.53 -9.50
N GLY A 44 17.82 -11.41 -10.72
CA GLY A 44 17.44 -12.21 -11.88
C GLY A 44 16.24 -11.64 -12.66
N ALA A 45 15.82 -10.42 -12.37
CA ALA A 45 14.75 -9.72 -13.07
C ALA A 45 15.31 -8.73 -14.11
N THR A 46 14.52 -8.35 -15.10
CA THR A 46 14.87 -7.35 -16.10
C THR A 46 14.37 -5.96 -15.65
N ALA A 47 15.26 -4.98 -15.63
CA ALA A 47 14.89 -3.59 -15.34
C ALA A 47 14.34 -2.90 -16.61
N LYS A 48 13.21 -2.20 -16.48
CA LYS A 48 12.68 -1.31 -17.53
C LYS A 48 12.52 0.10 -16.94
N VAL A 49 13.38 1.04 -17.39
CA VAL A 49 13.40 2.40 -16.84
C VAL A 49 12.45 3.30 -17.61
N GLY A 50 11.55 3.95 -16.87
CA GLY A 50 10.56 4.88 -17.42
C GLY A 50 9.51 5.28 -16.39
N ASN A 51 8.63 6.18 -16.80
CA ASN A 51 7.53 6.65 -15.98
C ASN A 51 6.31 5.74 -16.18
N MET A 52 5.82 5.10 -15.11
CA MET A 52 4.63 4.26 -15.15
C MET A 52 3.34 5.03 -15.49
N LEU A 53 3.36 6.36 -15.46
CA LEU A 53 2.26 7.24 -15.90
C LEU A 53 2.40 7.70 -17.36
N ASP A 54 3.49 7.33 -18.04
CA ASP A 54 3.57 7.43 -19.50
C ASP A 54 2.84 6.24 -20.11
N GLU A 55 1.65 6.49 -20.66
CA GLU A 55 0.77 5.47 -21.22
C GLU A 55 1.45 4.65 -22.34
N LYS A 56 2.21 5.31 -23.22
CA LYS A 56 2.91 4.64 -24.32
C LYS A 56 3.98 3.70 -23.79
N PHE A 57 4.79 4.17 -22.85
CA PHE A 57 5.82 3.37 -22.18
C PHE A 57 5.20 2.19 -21.46
N LEU A 58 4.15 2.43 -20.65
CA LEU A 58 3.49 1.37 -19.89
C LEU A 58 2.84 0.34 -20.81
N THR A 59 2.15 0.76 -21.89
CA THR A 59 1.59 -0.15 -22.89
C THR A 59 2.65 -1.07 -23.48
N GLN A 60 3.79 -0.51 -23.90
CA GLN A 60 4.91 -1.31 -24.42
C GLN A 60 5.53 -2.25 -23.38
N ALA A 61 5.55 -1.84 -22.11
CA ALA A 61 6.05 -2.69 -21.04
C ALA A 61 5.13 -3.89 -20.78
N LEU A 62 3.82 -3.69 -20.86
CA LEU A 62 2.79 -4.69 -20.62
C LEU A 62 2.56 -5.64 -21.82
N THR A 63 3.00 -5.27 -23.03
CA THR A 63 2.83 -6.10 -24.21
C THR A 63 3.52 -7.47 -24.02
N ASP A 64 2.83 -8.54 -24.40
CA ASP A 64 3.24 -9.94 -24.24
C ASP A 64 3.45 -10.39 -22.79
N ALA A 65 2.97 -9.62 -21.79
CA ALA A 65 2.97 -10.07 -20.42
C ALA A 65 1.81 -11.06 -20.16
N ALA A 66 2.09 -12.12 -19.41
CA ALA A 66 1.06 -13.03 -18.91
C ALA A 66 0.20 -12.37 -17.82
N GLY A 67 0.82 -11.45 -17.05
CA GLY A 67 0.12 -10.66 -16.05
C GLY A 67 0.95 -9.46 -15.57
N ALA A 68 0.29 -8.53 -14.89
CA ALA A 68 0.92 -7.32 -14.38
C ALA A 68 0.45 -6.97 -12.97
N TYR A 69 1.40 -6.51 -12.15
CA TYR A 69 1.16 -5.87 -10.86
C TYR A 69 1.21 -4.37 -11.03
N LEU A 70 0.10 -3.70 -10.73
CA LEU A 70 -0.05 -2.25 -10.79
C LEU A 70 -0.16 -1.69 -9.37
N MET A 71 0.61 -0.65 -9.08
CA MET A 71 0.57 0.02 -7.78
C MET A 71 0.60 1.52 -7.91
N THR A 72 0.04 2.21 -6.93
CA THR A 72 0.09 3.65 -6.82
C THR A 72 0.88 4.04 -5.58
N SER A 73 1.81 4.97 -5.71
CA SER A 73 2.59 5.50 -4.60
C SER A 73 2.19 6.95 -4.33
N PHE A 74 1.81 7.24 -3.10
CA PHE A 74 1.56 8.61 -2.66
C PHE A 74 2.76 9.53 -2.90
N ALA A 75 3.97 9.04 -2.69
CA ALA A 75 5.18 9.84 -2.90
C ALA A 75 5.37 10.31 -4.35
N HIS A 76 4.93 9.50 -5.33
CA HIS A 76 4.97 9.88 -6.74
C HIS A 76 3.72 10.63 -7.19
N ALA A 77 2.65 10.53 -6.42
CA ALA A 77 1.37 11.09 -6.75
C ALA A 77 1.15 12.49 -6.14
N ALA A 78 1.90 12.84 -5.09
CA ALA A 78 1.74 14.13 -4.39
C ALA A 78 1.85 15.35 -5.33
N ASP A 79 2.69 15.27 -6.36
CA ASP A 79 2.87 16.33 -7.35
C ASP A 79 1.73 16.39 -8.39
N LEU A 80 0.82 15.42 -8.41
CA LEU A 80 -0.29 15.34 -9.37
C LEU A 80 -1.55 16.08 -8.90
N GLY A 81 -1.55 16.61 -7.68
CA GLY A 81 -2.65 17.41 -7.14
C GLY A 81 -3.48 16.69 -6.06
N THR A 82 -4.79 16.85 -6.11
CA THR A 82 -5.72 16.24 -5.12
C THR A 82 -5.84 14.72 -5.30
N PRO A 83 -6.27 13.97 -4.27
CA PRO A 83 -6.53 12.53 -4.40
C PRO A 83 -7.43 12.17 -5.61
N GLU A 84 -8.43 13.00 -5.91
CA GLU A 84 -9.31 12.82 -7.06
C GLU A 84 -8.56 13.02 -8.41
N GLN A 85 -7.70 14.03 -8.51
CA GLN A 85 -6.87 14.25 -9.70
C GLN A 85 -5.88 13.11 -9.89
N ILE A 86 -5.24 12.67 -8.82
CA ILE A 86 -4.32 11.52 -8.81
C ILE A 86 -5.03 10.27 -9.33
N SER A 87 -6.21 9.96 -8.79
CA SER A 87 -6.94 8.75 -9.18
C SER A 87 -7.36 8.76 -10.65
N LYS A 88 -7.78 9.89 -11.18
CA LYS A 88 -8.13 10.05 -12.61
C LYS A 88 -6.91 9.84 -13.52
N ILE A 89 -5.76 10.41 -13.16
CA ILE A 89 -4.52 10.28 -13.94
C ILE A 89 -4.03 8.84 -13.90
N VAL A 90 -3.89 8.26 -12.71
CA VAL A 90 -3.33 6.92 -12.51
C VAL A 90 -4.28 5.86 -13.06
N GLY A 91 -5.54 5.85 -12.62
CA GLY A 91 -6.54 4.88 -13.07
C GLY A 91 -6.74 4.93 -14.58
N GLY A 92 -6.89 6.14 -15.14
CA GLY A 92 -7.05 6.32 -16.59
C GLY A 92 -5.83 5.84 -17.39
N THR A 93 -4.61 6.13 -16.93
CA THR A 93 -3.37 5.64 -17.58
C THR A 93 -3.30 4.12 -17.55
N TYR A 94 -3.57 3.51 -16.39
CA TYR A 94 -3.53 2.07 -16.23
C TYR A 94 -4.58 1.38 -17.09
N ALA A 95 -5.84 1.82 -17.03
CA ALA A 95 -6.92 1.23 -17.83
C ALA A 95 -6.62 1.27 -19.34
N ARG A 96 -6.14 2.42 -19.85
CA ARG A 96 -5.80 2.54 -21.26
C ARG A 96 -4.59 1.70 -21.65
N ALA A 97 -3.56 1.63 -20.81
CA ALA A 97 -2.37 0.81 -21.07
C ALA A 97 -2.71 -0.69 -21.05
N VAL A 98 -3.50 -1.16 -20.08
CA VAL A 98 -4.00 -2.54 -20.01
C VAL A 98 -4.78 -2.89 -21.27
N LYS A 99 -5.78 -2.06 -21.64
CA LYS A 99 -6.61 -2.29 -22.82
C LYS A 99 -5.79 -2.35 -24.11
N ARG A 100 -4.80 -1.45 -24.25
CA ARG A 100 -3.98 -1.38 -25.49
C ARG A 100 -2.91 -2.45 -25.58
N SER A 101 -2.35 -2.89 -24.47
CA SER A 101 -1.32 -3.94 -24.44
C SER A 101 -1.90 -5.35 -24.66
N GLY A 102 -3.18 -5.53 -24.36
CA GLY A 102 -3.86 -6.82 -24.44
C GLY A 102 -3.52 -7.79 -23.30
N VAL A 103 -2.81 -7.33 -22.26
CA VAL A 103 -2.57 -8.13 -21.04
C VAL A 103 -3.90 -8.48 -20.37
N LYS A 104 -4.06 -9.75 -19.94
CA LYS A 104 -5.34 -10.28 -19.47
C LYS A 104 -5.42 -10.54 -17.98
N ASN A 105 -4.30 -10.51 -17.27
CA ASN A 105 -4.26 -10.71 -15.82
C ASN A 105 -3.65 -9.51 -15.12
N ILE A 106 -4.45 -8.84 -14.29
CA ILE A 106 -4.06 -7.64 -13.57
C ILE A 106 -4.28 -7.83 -12.07
N VAL A 107 -3.23 -7.60 -11.31
CA VAL A 107 -3.30 -7.46 -9.86
C VAL A 107 -3.03 -6.00 -9.51
N ASN A 108 -4.04 -5.31 -9.01
CA ASN A 108 -3.98 -3.91 -8.62
C ASN A 108 -3.80 -3.79 -7.10
N LEU A 109 -2.75 -3.11 -6.65
CA LEU A 109 -2.60 -2.75 -5.24
C LEU A 109 -3.56 -1.61 -4.91
N SER A 110 -4.56 -1.93 -4.16
CA SER A 110 -5.55 -1.02 -3.59
C SER A 110 -5.28 -0.79 -2.09
N SER A 111 -6.31 -0.60 -1.30
CA SER A 111 -6.21 -0.36 0.14
C SER A 111 -7.49 -0.74 0.86
N VAL A 112 -7.40 -1.09 2.15
CA VAL A 112 -8.54 -0.99 3.06
C VAL A 112 -9.17 0.41 2.93
N GLY A 113 -10.50 0.51 3.01
CA GLY A 113 -11.23 1.77 2.82
C GLY A 113 -11.50 2.14 1.35
N ALA A 114 -11.05 1.34 0.37
CA ALA A 114 -11.39 1.56 -1.04
C ALA A 114 -12.88 1.28 -1.37
N ASP A 115 -13.62 0.68 -0.46
CA ASP A 115 -15.07 0.51 -0.50
C ASP A 115 -15.84 1.75 -0.03
N GLN A 116 -15.14 2.76 0.55
CA GLN A 116 -15.71 3.93 1.20
C GLN A 116 -15.66 5.18 0.29
N GLY A 117 -16.46 6.19 0.65
CA GLY A 117 -16.53 7.47 -0.03
C GLY A 117 -15.41 8.46 0.37
N PRO A 118 -15.64 9.77 0.11
CA PRO A 118 -14.65 10.83 0.41
C PRO A 118 -14.29 10.97 1.88
N GLU A 119 -15.10 10.44 2.80
CA GLU A 119 -14.89 10.50 4.24
C GLU A 119 -13.61 9.80 4.71
N VAL A 120 -13.04 8.89 3.92
CA VAL A 120 -11.77 8.22 4.22
C VAL A 120 -10.55 9.00 3.72
N GLY A 121 -10.73 10.24 3.29
CA GLY A 121 -9.66 11.14 2.88
C GLY A 121 -8.82 10.60 1.73
N THR A 122 -7.51 10.48 1.95
CA THR A 122 -6.59 10.03 0.89
C THR A 122 -6.90 8.63 0.35
N LEU A 123 -7.55 7.77 1.12
CA LEU A 123 -7.87 6.40 0.69
C LEU A 123 -8.95 6.35 -0.39
N HIS A 124 -9.79 7.40 -0.50
CA HIS A 124 -10.81 7.48 -1.54
C HIS A 124 -10.24 7.41 -2.97
N MET A 125 -8.98 7.80 -3.17
CA MET A 125 -8.34 7.65 -4.48
C MET A 125 -8.30 6.19 -4.97
N TYR A 126 -8.18 5.24 -4.05
CA TYR A 126 -8.15 3.81 -4.42
C TYR A 126 -9.48 3.33 -4.94
N GLN A 127 -10.62 3.78 -4.36
CA GLN A 127 -11.95 3.50 -4.90
C GLN A 127 -12.06 3.94 -6.36
N ASN A 128 -11.66 5.17 -6.67
CA ASN A 128 -11.74 5.72 -8.02
C ASN A 128 -10.85 4.95 -9.01
N ILE A 129 -9.66 4.49 -8.57
CA ILE A 129 -8.77 3.67 -9.40
C ILE A 129 -9.40 2.30 -9.65
N GLU A 130 -9.95 1.66 -8.62
CA GLU A 130 -10.67 0.38 -8.76
C GLU A 130 -11.83 0.53 -9.76
N GLN A 131 -12.69 1.55 -9.59
CA GLN A 131 -13.80 1.81 -10.51
C GLN A 131 -13.36 1.97 -11.96
N THR A 132 -12.27 2.73 -12.18
CA THR A 132 -11.73 2.96 -13.53
C THR A 132 -11.16 1.67 -14.14
N LEU A 133 -10.51 0.82 -13.34
CA LEU A 133 -9.99 -0.48 -13.82
C LEU A 133 -11.12 -1.48 -14.07
N ASN A 134 -12.21 -1.41 -13.31
CA ASN A 134 -13.39 -2.26 -13.49
C ASN A 134 -14.11 -2.02 -14.84
N GLU A 135 -13.83 -0.89 -15.52
CA GLU A 135 -14.33 -0.60 -16.86
C GLU A 135 -13.55 -1.31 -17.98
N VAL A 136 -12.50 -2.05 -17.64
CA VAL A 136 -11.72 -2.82 -18.61
C VAL A 136 -12.30 -4.23 -18.74
N ASP A 137 -12.89 -4.51 -19.88
CA ASP A 137 -13.54 -5.80 -20.18
C ASP A 137 -12.52 -6.92 -20.47
N ASP A 138 -12.98 -8.16 -20.36
CA ASP A 138 -12.25 -9.38 -20.78
C ASP A 138 -10.90 -9.58 -20.07
N ILE A 139 -10.78 -9.22 -18.82
CA ILE A 139 -9.59 -9.44 -17.99
C ILE A 139 -9.90 -10.18 -16.69
N SER A 140 -8.89 -10.80 -16.13
CA SER A 140 -8.85 -11.21 -14.74
C SER A 140 -8.26 -10.04 -13.95
N LEU A 141 -9.05 -9.44 -13.06
CA LEU A 141 -8.66 -8.28 -12.27
C LEU A 141 -8.84 -8.59 -10.79
N THR A 142 -7.75 -8.53 -10.03
CA THR A 142 -7.83 -8.66 -8.57
C THR A 142 -7.34 -7.37 -7.92
N HIS A 143 -8.21 -6.74 -7.14
CA HIS A 143 -7.85 -5.65 -6.25
C HIS A 143 -7.38 -6.21 -4.92
N ILE A 144 -6.10 -6.08 -4.62
CA ILE A 144 -5.56 -6.42 -3.31
C ILE A 144 -5.73 -5.20 -2.41
N ARG A 145 -6.49 -5.37 -1.32
CA ARG A 145 -6.74 -4.36 -0.29
C ARG A 145 -5.95 -4.67 0.98
N PRO A 146 -4.65 -4.32 1.06
CA PRO A 146 -3.89 -4.45 2.29
C PRO A 146 -4.44 -3.50 3.36
N THR A 147 -4.29 -3.90 4.60
CA THR A 147 -4.59 -3.07 5.76
C THR A 147 -3.42 -2.12 6.07
N SER A 148 -3.36 -1.50 7.25
CA SER A 148 -2.31 -0.54 7.59
C SER A 148 -0.93 -1.21 7.59
N MET A 149 -0.03 -0.73 6.72
CA MET A 149 1.30 -1.34 6.57
C MET A 149 2.20 -1.05 7.76
N TYR A 150 2.92 -2.07 8.25
CA TYR A 150 3.82 -1.95 9.41
C TYR A 150 4.84 -0.83 9.28
N TYR A 151 5.42 -0.61 8.10
CA TYR A 151 6.40 0.46 7.91
C TYR A 151 5.86 1.87 8.11
N ASN A 152 4.52 2.08 8.06
CA ASN A 152 3.92 3.38 8.38
C ASN A 152 4.15 3.74 9.85
N LEU A 153 4.34 2.74 10.72
CA LEU A 153 4.60 2.94 12.15
C LEU A 153 5.93 3.64 12.44
N PHE A 154 6.87 3.63 11.50
CA PHE A 154 8.11 4.44 11.63
C PHE A 154 7.83 5.94 11.73
N GLY A 155 6.69 6.40 11.22
CA GLY A 155 6.25 7.79 11.34
C GLY A 155 6.05 8.24 12.80
N HIS A 156 5.85 7.31 13.74
CA HIS A 156 5.69 7.63 15.16
C HIS A 156 7.01 7.74 15.94
N ILE A 157 8.15 7.35 15.35
CA ILE A 157 9.45 7.31 16.05
C ILE A 157 9.81 8.68 16.64
N ALA A 158 9.58 9.75 15.88
CA ALA A 158 9.93 11.10 16.33
C ALA A 158 9.13 11.52 17.58
N SER A 159 7.81 11.33 17.59
CA SER A 159 6.96 11.65 18.73
C SER A 159 7.25 10.75 19.94
N ILE A 160 7.52 9.47 19.72
CA ILE A 160 7.91 8.54 20.77
C ILE A 160 9.26 8.95 21.40
N LYS A 161 10.25 9.35 20.60
CA LYS A 161 11.54 9.85 21.12
C LYS A 161 11.37 11.15 21.92
N GLN A 162 10.48 12.04 21.47
CA GLN A 162 10.28 13.35 22.06
C GLN A 162 9.46 13.33 23.36
N SER A 163 8.37 12.55 23.36
CA SER A 163 7.35 12.63 24.42
C SER A 163 6.90 11.28 24.99
N GLY A 164 7.39 10.15 24.45
CA GLY A 164 6.93 8.83 24.85
C GLY A 164 5.50 8.52 24.39
N ALA A 165 5.01 9.18 23.35
CA ALA A 165 3.61 9.02 22.95
C ALA A 165 3.42 8.90 21.43
N ILE A 166 2.33 8.22 21.06
CA ILE A 166 1.74 8.19 19.72
C ILE A 166 0.51 9.10 19.73
N TYR A 167 0.46 10.05 18.80
CA TYR A 167 -0.66 11.00 18.69
C TYR A 167 -1.51 10.68 17.47
N GLU A 168 -2.77 10.31 17.70
CA GLU A 168 -3.74 10.03 16.65
C GLU A 168 -5.09 10.71 16.91
N SER A 169 -5.87 10.95 15.85
CA SER A 169 -7.17 11.59 15.98
C SER A 169 -8.30 10.63 16.38
N TYR A 170 -7.97 9.39 16.72
CA TYR A 170 -8.92 8.38 17.18
C TYR A 170 -8.46 7.71 18.48
N SER A 171 -9.45 7.15 19.20
CA SER A 171 -9.20 6.50 20.49
C SER A 171 -8.26 5.30 20.38
N GLY A 172 -7.41 5.13 21.39
CA GLY A 172 -6.56 3.94 21.51
C GLY A 172 -7.31 2.61 21.65
N ASP A 173 -8.60 2.62 21.91
CA ASP A 173 -9.44 1.42 22.01
C ASP A 173 -10.03 0.99 20.66
N VAL A 174 -9.86 1.82 19.60
CA VAL A 174 -10.38 1.51 18.27
C VAL A 174 -9.62 0.33 17.67
N PHE A 175 -10.39 -0.58 17.07
CA PHE A 175 -9.87 -1.70 16.28
C PHE A 175 -9.06 -1.21 15.08
N ASN A 176 -7.90 -1.78 14.88
CA ASN A 176 -7.08 -1.59 13.70
C ASN A 176 -6.56 -2.93 13.18
N SER A 177 -6.37 -3.01 11.88
CA SER A 177 -5.74 -4.14 11.22
C SER A 177 -4.45 -3.69 10.54
N TYR A 178 -3.41 -4.50 10.66
CA TYR A 178 -2.05 -4.21 10.19
C TYR A 178 -1.53 -5.32 9.30
N VAL A 179 -0.60 -4.99 8.40
CA VAL A 179 -0.04 -5.95 7.45
C VAL A 179 1.46 -5.74 7.21
N SER A 180 2.18 -6.85 7.08
CA SER A 180 3.55 -6.86 6.57
C SER A 180 3.57 -6.91 5.04
N PRO A 181 4.44 -6.15 4.36
CA PRO A 181 4.68 -6.32 2.94
C PRO A 181 5.09 -7.76 2.55
N ASP A 182 5.74 -8.48 3.44
CA ASP A 182 6.14 -9.88 3.21
C ASP A 182 4.94 -10.84 3.17
N ASP A 183 3.83 -10.50 3.80
CA ASP A 183 2.59 -11.26 3.71
C ASP A 183 1.71 -10.83 2.52
N ILE A 184 1.92 -9.63 1.96
CA ILE A 184 1.22 -9.15 0.75
C ILE A 184 1.80 -9.79 -0.51
N ALA A 185 3.12 -9.84 -0.63
CA ALA A 185 3.80 -10.30 -1.84
C ALA A 185 3.42 -11.73 -2.26
N PRO A 186 3.29 -12.72 -1.37
CA PRO A 186 2.82 -14.06 -1.72
C PRO A 186 1.40 -14.10 -2.29
N VAL A 187 0.50 -13.26 -1.78
CA VAL A 187 -0.89 -13.17 -2.25
C VAL A 187 -0.91 -12.60 -3.68
N ILE A 188 -0.15 -11.53 -3.93
CA ILE A 188 -0.03 -10.96 -5.28
C ILE A 188 0.57 -11.99 -6.25
N ALA A 189 1.63 -12.72 -5.84
CA ALA A 189 2.25 -13.74 -6.68
C ALA A 189 1.23 -14.84 -7.04
N ASP A 190 0.47 -15.35 -6.08
CA ASP A 190 -0.56 -16.36 -6.32
C ASP A 190 -1.62 -15.85 -7.32
N ARG A 191 -2.10 -14.63 -7.21
CA ARG A 191 -3.09 -14.07 -8.16
C ARG A 191 -2.51 -13.80 -9.55
N LEU A 192 -1.21 -13.51 -9.65
CA LEU A 192 -0.52 -13.44 -10.95
C LEU A 192 -0.37 -14.81 -11.60
N GLU A 193 -0.08 -15.85 -10.82
CA GLU A 193 0.13 -17.22 -11.29
C GLU A 193 -1.18 -17.96 -11.55
N ASN A 194 -2.21 -17.70 -10.75
CA ASN A 194 -3.52 -18.39 -10.76
C ASN A 194 -4.66 -17.35 -10.89
N PRO A 195 -4.81 -16.71 -12.06
CA PRO A 195 -5.84 -15.67 -12.26
C PRO A 195 -7.24 -16.25 -12.22
N GLU A 196 -8.15 -15.54 -11.55
CA GLU A 196 -9.58 -15.79 -11.60
C GLU A 196 -10.25 -14.80 -12.55
N PHE A 197 -11.04 -15.28 -13.50
CA PHE A 197 -11.70 -14.41 -14.48
C PHE A 197 -12.72 -13.48 -13.82
N GLY A 198 -12.77 -12.25 -14.31
CA GLY A 198 -13.63 -11.18 -13.77
C GLY A 198 -12.93 -10.33 -12.72
N THR A 199 -13.71 -9.53 -12.00
CA THR A 199 -13.20 -8.64 -10.97
C THR A 199 -13.36 -9.26 -9.59
N ASN A 200 -12.24 -9.33 -8.86
CA ASN A 200 -12.17 -9.88 -7.52
C ASN A 200 -11.55 -8.84 -6.56
N VAL A 201 -11.93 -8.92 -5.29
CA VAL A 201 -11.34 -8.11 -4.21
C VAL A 201 -10.83 -9.06 -3.14
N GLU A 202 -9.59 -8.82 -2.68
CA GLU A 202 -8.96 -9.63 -1.65
C GLU A 202 -8.28 -8.76 -0.61
N TYR A 203 -8.67 -8.92 0.66
CA TYR A 203 -8.00 -8.26 1.77
C TYR A 203 -6.76 -9.03 2.20
N VAL A 204 -5.72 -8.31 2.63
CA VAL A 204 -4.52 -8.89 3.22
C VAL A 204 -4.21 -8.20 4.53
N ALA A 205 -4.08 -9.00 5.59
CA ALA A 205 -3.77 -8.54 6.94
C ALA A 205 -2.84 -9.54 7.64
N SER A 206 -2.00 -9.06 8.54
CA SER A 206 -1.06 -9.89 9.32
C SER A 206 -1.44 -9.95 10.80
N ASP A 207 -1.94 -8.86 11.35
CA ASP A 207 -2.30 -8.75 12.76
C ASP A 207 -3.43 -7.74 12.99
N GLU A 208 -4.18 -7.92 14.09
CA GLU A 208 -5.28 -7.04 14.49
C GLU A 208 -5.05 -6.61 15.93
N LYS A 209 -4.95 -5.31 16.15
CA LYS A 209 -4.67 -4.70 17.46
C LYS A 209 -5.43 -3.39 17.60
N THR A 210 -5.70 -3.00 18.84
CA THR A 210 -6.09 -1.63 19.16
C THR A 210 -4.87 -0.71 19.19
N GLY A 211 -5.07 0.61 19.18
CA GLY A 211 -4.00 1.58 19.35
C GLY A 211 -3.23 1.39 20.66
N ASN A 212 -3.94 1.10 21.76
CA ASN A 212 -3.32 0.83 23.06
C ASN A 212 -2.43 -0.42 23.02
N GLN A 213 -2.89 -1.50 22.39
CA GLN A 213 -2.09 -2.71 22.20
C GLN A 213 -0.88 -2.48 21.32
N LEU A 214 -1.02 -1.67 20.26
CA LEU A 214 0.11 -1.25 19.44
C LEU A 214 1.16 -0.49 20.26
N ALA A 215 0.73 0.49 21.07
CA ALA A 215 1.63 1.27 21.93
C ALA A 215 2.37 0.37 22.92
N GLU A 216 1.69 -0.63 23.52
CA GLU A 216 2.30 -1.61 24.39
C GLU A 216 3.37 -2.45 23.66
N ILE A 217 3.03 -3.04 22.49
CA ILE A 217 3.96 -3.88 21.71
C ILE A 217 5.21 -3.09 21.28
N LEU A 218 5.05 -1.85 20.80
CA LEU A 218 6.19 -1.01 20.42
C LEU A 218 7.01 -0.59 21.65
N GLY A 219 6.33 -0.32 22.77
CA GLY A 219 6.95 0.03 24.04
C GLY A 219 7.81 -1.11 24.60
N ASP A 220 7.28 -2.32 24.59
CA ASP A 220 8.01 -3.53 25.02
C ASP A 220 9.27 -3.74 24.16
N ALA A 221 9.17 -3.55 22.85
CA ALA A 221 10.30 -3.71 21.94
C ALA A 221 11.44 -2.72 22.23
N ILE A 222 11.13 -1.47 22.58
CA ILE A 222 12.15 -0.43 22.85
C ILE A 222 12.50 -0.29 24.34
N GLY A 223 11.87 -1.09 25.22
CA GLY A 223 12.09 -1.04 26.67
C GLY A 223 11.59 0.24 27.33
N LYS A 224 10.53 0.87 26.81
CA LYS A 224 9.94 2.12 27.33
C LYS A 224 8.42 2.07 27.27
N LYS A 225 7.75 2.71 28.26
CA LYS A 225 6.32 2.90 28.16
C LYS A 225 6.01 3.90 27.04
N ILE A 226 5.08 3.53 26.14
CA ILE A 226 4.51 4.43 25.12
C ILE A 226 3.04 4.63 25.46
N GLU A 227 2.57 5.87 25.36
CA GLU A 227 1.18 6.21 25.55
C GLU A 227 0.50 6.47 24.20
N TRP A 228 -0.73 5.98 24.04
CA TRP A 228 -1.59 6.40 22.94
C TRP A 228 -2.38 7.62 23.37
N VAL A 229 -2.21 8.72 22.69
CA VAL A 229 -2.85 10.00 23.03
C VAL A 229 -3.80 10.40 21.91
N GLN A 230 -5.09 10.40 22.20
CA GLN A 230 -6.08 10.94 21.28
C GLN A 230 -6.01 12.46 21.25
N ILE A 231 -5.89 13.03 20.06
CA ILE A 231 -5.89 14.46 19.80
C ILE A 231 -7.05 14.83 18.87
N SER A 232 -7.37 16.12 18.76
CA SER A 232 -8.38 16.56 17.79
C SER A 232 -7.86 16.54 16.37
N ASP A 233 -8.77 16.44 15.38
CA ASP A 233 -8.40 16.52 13.95
C ASP A 233 -7.65 17.81 13.62
N SER A 234 -8.02 18.94 14.25
CA SER A 234 -7.30 20.20 14.08
C SER A 234 -5.85 20.14 14.59
N GLN A 235 -5.61 19.48 15.72
CA GLN A 235 -4.26 19.26 16.24
C GLN A 235 -3.45 18.32 15.34
N LYS A 236 -4.08 17.27 14.81
CA LYS A 236 -3.45 16.35 13.86
C LYS A 236 -3.04 17.07 12.58
N LEU A 237 -3.97 17.84 11.99
CA LEU A 237 -3.72 18.65 10.79
C LEU A 237 -2.57 19.62 11.01
N GLN A 238 -2.59 20.36 12.12
CA GLN A 238 -1.52 21.30 12.47
C GLN A 238 -0.17 20.61 12.65
N GLY A 239 -0.14 19.45 13.31
CA GLY A 239 1.08 18.65 13.48
C GLY A 239 1.68 18.22 12.15
N LEU A 240 0.85 17.73 11.22
CA LEU A 240 1.27 17.31 9.89
C LEU A 240 1.80 18.49 9.06
N THR A 241 1.11 19.62 9.05
CA THR A 241 1.55 20.82 8.31
C THR A 241 2.82 21.42 8.89
N ASN A 242 2.96 21.45 10.21
CA ASN A 242 4.19 21.90 10.89
C ASN A 242 5.40 20.98 10.57
N SER A 243 5.14 19.71 10.26
CA SER A 243 6.17 18.75 9.82
C SER A 243 6.51 18.88 8.32
N GLY A 244 5.95 19.88 7.63
CA GLY A 244 6.24 20.17 6.22
C GLY A 244 5.40 19.36 5.22
N ILE A 245 4.37 18.65 5.68
CA ILE A 245 3.43 17.95 4.78
C ILE A 245 2.52 19.01 4.12
N PRO A 246 2.37 19.00 2.78
CA PRO A 246 1.47 19.92 2.10
C PRO A 246 0.04 19.83 2.64
N GLU A 247 -0.64 20.96 2.78
CA GLU A 247 -1.95 21.06 3.45
C GLU A 247 -3.00 20.11 2.87
N THR A 248 -3.05 19.98 1.55
CA THR A 248 -3.98 19.06 0.88
C THR A 248 -3.77 17.62 1.31
N LEU A 249 -2.50 17.18 1.38
CA LEU A 249 -2.16 15.82 1.83
C LEU A 249 -2.41 15.67 3.34
N ALA A 250 -2.03 16.68 4.14
CA ALA A 250 -2.26 16.69 5.59
C ALA A 250 -3.77 16.60 5.93
N THR A 251 -4.62 17.30 5.18
CA THR A 251 -6.08 17.21 5.31
C THR A 251 -6.57 15.79 5.03
N GLY A 252 -6.17 15.21 3.91
CA GLY A 252 -6.57 13.85 3.56
C GLY A 252 -6.07 12.78 4.55
N LEU A 253 -4.85 12.94 5.10
CA LEU A 253 -4.33 12.06 6.15
C LEU A 253 -5.08 12.23 7.48
N THR A 254 -5.52 13.45 7.81
CA THR A 254 -6.34 13.70 8.99
C THR A 254 -7.71 13.03 8.85
N GLN A 255 -8.37 13.18 7.71
CA GLN A 255 -9.64 12.52 7.41
C GLN A 255 -9.51 11.00 7.46
N MET A 256 -8.41 10.45 6.91
CA MET A 256 -8.11 9.01 7.00
C MET A 256 -8.01 8.55 8.46
N GLY A 257 -7.36 9.33 9.34
CA GLY A 257 -7.30 9.05 10.77
C GLY A 257 -8.70 9.07 11.40
N ALA A 258 -9.50 10.12 11.14
CA ALA A 258 -10.85 10.26 11.66
C ALA A 258 -11.78 9.11 11.19
N ALA A 259 -11.57 8.59 10.00
CA ALA A 259 -12.36 7.49 9.45
C ALA A 259 -12.32 6.22 10.31
N HIS A 260 -11.25 6.00 11.09
CA HIS A 260 -11.18 4.87 12.03
C HIS A 260 -12.26 4.92 13.11
N MET A 261 -12.86 6.09 13.39
CA MET A 261 -14.00 6.22 14.29
C MET A 261 -15.34 5.86 13.65
N LEU A 262 -15.39 5.68 12.34
CA LEU A 262 -16.59 5.29 11.61
C LEU A 262 -16.81 3.78 11.74
N ASN A 263 -18.01 3.38 12.11
CA ASN A 263 -18.38 1.97 12.17
C ASN A 263 -18.26 1.27 10.80
N SER A 264 -18.37 2.02 9.70
CA SER A 264 -18.25 1.52 8.33
C SER A 264 -16.82 1.20 7.91
N PHE A 265 -15.79 1.84 8.51
CA PHE A 265 -14.42 1.79 7.97
C PHE A 265 -13.85 0.39 7.82
N TYR A 266 -14.09 -0.49 8.77
CA TYR A 266 -13.68 -1.90 8.70
C TYR A 266 -14.86 -2.86 8.47
N HIS A 267 -16.02 -2.36 8.00
CA HIS A 267 -17.20 -3.21 7.86
C HIS A 267 -16.97 -4.29 6.79
N ASP A 268 -16.67 -3.88 5.56
CA ASP A 268 -16.40 -4.80 4.45
C ASP A 268 -15.19 -5.72 4.72
N TYR A 269 -14.13 -5.18 5.34
CA TYR A 269 -12.99 -5.99 5.80
C TYR A 269 -13.42 -7.12 6.76
N LYS A 270 -14.30 -6.84 7.72
CA LYS A 270 -14.75 -7.84 8.70
C LYS A 270 -15.64 -8.91 8.09
N GLU A 271 -16.46 -8.54 7.11
CA GLU A 271 -17.28 -9.49 6.35
C GLU A 271 -16.42 -10.39 5.44
N ASN A 272 -15.33 -9.85 4.89
CA ASN A 272 -14.39 -10.52 4.00
C ASN A 272 -13.02 -10.74 4.67
N ARG A 273 -13.02 -10.98 5.98
CA ARG A 273 -11.80 -11.07 6.79
C ARG A 273 -10.87 -12.17 6.27
N PRO A 274 -9.61 -11.83 5.91
CA PRO A 274 -8.66 -12.81 5.41
C PRO A 274 -8.13 -13.73 6.52
N ILE A 275 -7.48 -14.81 6.10
CA ILE A 275 -6.57 -15.54 7.00
C ILE A 275 -5.38 -14.63 7.28
N LEU A 276 -5.11 -14.36 8.54
CA LEU A 276 -4.03 -13.48 8.95
C LEU A 276 -2.67 -14.05 8.57
N GLY A 277 -1.82 -13.20 8.00
CA GLY A 277 -0.46 -13.52 7.62
C GLY A 277 0.42 -13.98 8.78
N LYS A 278 1.61 -14.43 8.46
CA LYS A 278 2.55 -15.05 9.41
C LYS A 278 3.34 -14.02 10.21
N THR A 279 3.65 -12.88 9.61
CA THR A 279 4.48 -11.83 10.23
C THR A 279 3.66 -11.06 11.27
N LYS A 280 3.94 -11.26 12.54
CA LYS A 280 3.20 -10.59 13.61
C LYS A 280 3.79 -9.22 13.94
N LEU A 281 2.96 -8.34 14.50
CA LEU A 281 3.36 -7.00 14.89
C LEU A 281 4.51 -7.02 15.91
N THR A 282 4.54 -8.02 16.79
CA THR A 282 5.65 -8.26 17.73
C THR A 282 6.96 -8.55 17.02
N ASP A 283 6.93 -9.32 15.92
CA ASP A 283 8.14 -9.66 15.15
C ASP A 283 8.68 -8.40 14.46
N PHE A 284 7.80 -7.60 13.84
CA PHE A 284 8.16 -6.31 13.25
C PHE A 284 8.72 -5.36 14.30
N ALA A 285 8.09 -5.27 15.47
CA ALA A 285 8.52 -4.38 16.55
C ALA A 285 9.94 -4.68 17.02
N GLN A 286 10.27 -5.97 17.21
CA GLN A 286 11.58 -6.43 17.67
C GLN A 286 12.68 -6.31 16.59
N ASN A 287 12.37 -6.61 15.33
CA ASN A 287 13.38 -6.73 14.29
C ASN A 287 13.60 -5.42 13.52
N GLU A 288 12.51 -4.73 13.15
CA GLU A 288 12.57 -3.57 12.26
C GLU A 288 12.38 -2.26 13.01
N PHE A 289 11.30 -2.15 13.82
CA PHE A 289 11.00 -0.91 14.53
C PHE A 289 12.08 -0.56 15.56
N LEU A 290 12.53 -1.50 16.38
CA LEU A 290 13.63 -1.30 17.34
C LEU A 290 14.91 -0.84 16.63
N THR A 291 15.23 -1.47 15.49
CA THR A 291 16.41 -1.10 14.68
C THR A 291 16.30 0.33 14.16
N ALA A 292 15.11 0.73 13.68
CA ALA A 292 14.86 2.09 13.19
C ALA A 292 14.85 3.11 14.33
N TYR A 293 14.28 2.75 15.48
CA TYR A 293 14.23 3.59 16.67
C TYR A 293 15.64 3.94 17.21
N ASN A 294 16.60 3.00 17.13
CA ASN A 294 17.95 3.18 17.64
C ASN A 294 18.90 3.96 16.69
N LYS A 295 18.47 4.27 15.47
CA LYS A 295 19.19 5.16 14.53
C LYS A 295 18.90 6.63 14.82
#